data_0991f1fc932bea47ddc42ee159deffb0
#
_entry.id   0991f1fc932bea47ddc42ee159deffb0
#
_cell.length_a   1.000
_cell.length_b   1.000
_cell.length_c   1.000
_cell.angle_alpha   90.00
_cell.angle_beta   90.00
_cell.angle_gamma   90.00
#
_symmetry.space_group_name_H-M   'P 1'
#
loop_
_entity.id
_entity.type
_entity.pdbx_description
1 polymer ?
#
loop_
_entity_poly.entity_id
_entity_poly.type
_entity_poly.pdbx_seq_one_letter_code
_entity_poly.pdbx_strand_id
1 'polypeptide(L)'
;LNALAAVVMRWSAGIPAESENMIRIQADRVIRESRRQTAAVQSSGGIAVLPLYGVVTQRGNMVDDVSGPGSTSTQQFSSALRQLIADDTVGQILIDIDSPGGSVYGVAELADEIQSARAQKPVIAVANSLAASAAYWIGCSASEFYVTPGGEVGSIGVWQAHQDYSKALEDAGVKTTLISAGRFKVEGNPYSPLDADAQSFMQSRVDDYYAAFTKAVARGRGVPISQVREGMGQGRVLGADAALAQNMVDGIATLDDVIKKMRRNARQLSKPGATRLRQARDALALL
;
A
#
# COMPACT_ATOMS: atom_id res chain seq x y z
N LEU A 1 2.04 5.24 17.52
CA LEU A 1 2.00 5.29 18.99
C LEU A 1 2.55 4.01 19.61
N ASN A 2 2.17 2.82 19.13
CA ASN A 2 2.67 1.54 19.66
C ASN A 2 4.18 1.36 19.47
N ALA A 3 4.77 1.84 18.36
CA ALA A 3 6.21 1.77 18.12
C ALA A 3 6.98 2.69 19.08
N LEU A 4 6.49 3.91 19.32
CA LEU A 4 7.11 4.85 20.25
C LEU A 4 7.04 4.33 21.70
N ALA A 5 5.91 3.75 22.10
CA ALA A 5 5.72 3.12 23.40
C ALA A 5 6.69 1.92 23.59
N ALA A 6 6.89 1.11 22.56
CA ALA A 6 7.85 0.00 22.59
C ALA A 6 9.30 0.49 22.73
N VAL A 7 9.67 1.57 22.06
CA VAL A 7 11.01 2.19 22.17
C VAL A 7 11.23 2.76 23.58
N VAL A 8 10.24 3.48 24.13
CA VAL A 8 10.31 4.04 25.48
C VAL A 8 10.38 2.94 26.55
N MET A 9 9.59 1.85 26.41
CA MET A 9 9.66 0.71 27.33
C MET A 9 11.02 -0.01 27.29
N ARG A 10 11.62 -0.18 26.12
CA ARG A 10 12.97 -0.78 25.98
C ARG A 10 14.04 0.10 26.61
N TRP A 11 13.94 1.41 26.41
CA TRP A 11 14.88 2.38 26.97
C TRP A 11 14.79 2.43 28.51
N SER A 12 13.56 2.41 29.06
CA SER A 12 13.34 2.36 30.50
C SER A 12 13.75 1.02 31.15
N ALA A 13 13.77 -0.07 30.38
CA ALA A 13 14.23 -1.39 30.83
C ALA A 13 15.75 -1.60 30.77
N GLY A 14 16.53 -0.61 30.30
CA GLY A 14 17.99 -0.68 30.22
C GLY A 14 18.51 -1.75 29.25
N ILE A 15 17.70 -2.17 28.25
CA ILE A 15 18.12 -3.15 27.25
C ILE A 15 19.09 -2.48 26.29
N PRO A 16 20.37 -2.95 26.18
CA PRO A 16 21.35 -2.34 25.28
C PRO A 16 20.86 -2.43 23.83
N ALA A 17 21.06 -1.35 23.07
CA ALA A 17 20.91 -1.43 21.60
C ALA A 17 21.87 -2.51 21.10
N GLU A 18 21.35 -3.46 20.33
CA GLU A 18 22.20 -4.42 19.60
C GLU A 18 23.27 -3.64 18.82
N SER A 19 24.50 -4.13 18.82
CA SER A 19 25.63 -3.41 18.28
C SER A 19 25.35 -2.97 16.83
N GLU A 20 25.74 -1.75 16.46
CA GLU A 20 25.62 -1.17 15.12
C GLU A 20 26.06 -2.12 14.00
N ASN A 21 26.96 -3.04 14.30
CA ASN A 21 27.44 -4.08 13.38
C ASN A 21 26.38 -5.13 13.03
N MET A 22 25.51 -5.54 13.97
CA MET A 22 24.44 -6.48 13.71
C MET A 22 23.35 -5.86 12.83
N ILE A 23 23.03 -4.61 13.09
CA ILE A 23 22.05 -3.81 12.32
C ILE A 23 22.55 -3.61 10.89
N ARG A 24 23.84 -3.26 10.70
CA ARG A 24 24.47 -3.17 9.37
C ARG A 24 24.46 -4.50 8.61
N ILE A 25 24.75 -5.60 9.27
CA ILE A 25 24.77 -6.95 8.64
C ILE A 25 23.34 -7.35 8.19
N GLN A 26 22.31 -7.06 8.98
CA GLN A 26 20.92 -7.32 8.60
C GLN A 26 20.45 -6.41 7.48
N ALA A 27 20.71 -5.11 7.54
CA ALA A 27 20.38 -4.16 6.48
C ALA A 27 21.08 -4.52 5.16
N ASP A 28 22.37 -4.83 5.19
CA ASP A 28 23.12 -5.31 4.01
C ASP A 28 22.60 -6.64 3.47
N ARG A 29 22.09 -7.52 4.33
CA ARG A 29 21.49 -8.80 3.92
C ARG A 29 20.17 -8.58 3.20
N VAL A 30 19.29 -7.76 3.74
CA VAL A 30 18.01 -7.38 3.13
C VAL A 30 18.23 -6.65 1.80
N ILE A 31 19.18 -5.71 1.74
CA ILE A 31 19.54 -5.01 0.51
C ILE A 31 20.14 -5.96 -0.53
N ARG A 32 20.99 -6.93 -0.12
CA ARG A 32 21.56 -7.94 -1.03
C ARG A 32 20.52 -8.94 -1.51
N GLU A 33 19.58 -9.36 -0.65
CA GLU A 33 18.48 -10.23 -1.02
C GLU A 33 17.50 -9.51 -1.97
N SER A 34 17.16 -8.27 -1.68
CA SER A 34 16.37 -7.41 -2.58
C SER A 34 17.09 -7.21 -3.92
N ARG A 35 18.39 -6.90 -3.92
CA ARG A 35 19.18 -6.78 -5.16
C ARG A 35 19.34 -8.10 -5.90
N ARG A 36 19.46 -9.24 -5.19
CA ARG A 36 19.51 -10.58 -5.82
C ARG A 36 18.16 -10.97 -6.41
N GLN A 37 17.05 -10.64 -5.75
CA GLN A 37 15.71 -10.85 -6.30
C GLN A 37 15.49 -9.97 -7.53
N THR A 38 15.90 -8.70 -7.51
CA THR A 38 15.84 -7.80 -8.66
C THR A 38 16.74 -8.31 -9.81
N ALA A 39 17.95 -8.76 -9.51
CA ALA A 39 18.87 -9.31 -10.53
C ALA A 39 18.40 -10.65 -11.11
N ALA A 40 17.79 -11.53 -10.30
CA ALA A 40 17.23 -12.80 -10.76
C ALA A 40 16.02 -12.59 -11.68
N VAL A 41 15.28 -11.50 -11.50
CA VAL A 41 14.13 -11.12 -12.34
C VAL A 41 14.56 -10.52 -13.68
N GLN A 42 15.68 -9.80 -13.74
CA GLN A 42 16.24 -9.28 -14.99
C GLN A 42 16.58 -10.37 -16.02
N SER A 43 16.82 -11.61 -15.58
CA SER A 43 17.09 -12.74 -16.48
C SER A 43 15.86 -13.46 -17.02
N SER A 44 14.64 -13.07 -16.63
CA SER A 44 13.40 -13.83 -16.89
C SER A 44 12.40 -13.16 -17.84
N GLY A 45 12.87 -12.44 -18.85
CA GLY A 45 11.99 -12.04 -19.97
C GLY A 45 11.18 -10.77 -19.76
N GLY A 46 11.77 -9.73 -19.20
CA GLY A 46 11.17 -8.38 -19.18
C GLY A 46 10.06 -8.17 -18.14
N ILE A 47 9.93 -9.04 -17.13
CA ILE A 47 9.03 -8.85 -15.99
C ILE A 47 9.87 -8.34 -14.81
N ALA A 48 9.54 -7.15 -14.30
CA ALA A 48 10.09 -6.64 -13.05
C ALA A 48 9.11 -6.87 -11.90
N VAL A 49 9.61 -7.34 -10.75
CA VAL A 49 8.81 -7.50 -9.52
C VAL A 49 9.10 -6.33 -8.59
N LEU A 50 8.05 -5.67 -8.15
CA LEU A 50 8.09 -4.53 -7.23
C LEU A 50 7.37 -4.93 -5.94
N PRO A 51 8.09 -5.19 -4.84
CA PRO A 51 7.49 -5.63 -3.60
C PRO A 51 6.81 -4.47 -2.86
N LEU A 52 5.63 -4.76 -2.28
CA LEU A 52 4.89 -3.89 -1.38
C LEU A 52 4.61 -4.66 -0.10
N TYR A 53 5.54 -4.61 0.85
CA TYR A 53 5.50 -5.41 2.06
C TYR A 53 5.43 -4.55 3.33
N GLY A 54 4.77 -5.09 4.35
CA GLY A 54 4.66 -4.46 5.66
C GLY A 54 3.81 -3.20 5.65
N VAL A 55 4.05 -2.29 6.61
CA VAL A 55 3.23 -1.09 6.80
C VAL A 55 3.52 -0.03 5.74
N VAL A 56 2.47 0.50 5.10
CA VAL A 56 2.62 1.59 4.12
C VAL A 56 2.80 2.92 4.83
N THR A 57 3.86 3.65 4.44
CA THR A 57 4.16 5.01 4.94
C THR A 57 4.55 5.91 3.77
N GLN A 58 4.46 7.24 3.92
CA GLN A 58 4.87 8.14 2.84
C GLN A 58 6.39 8.14 2.64
N ARG A 59 7.15 8.13 3.73
CA ARG A 59 8.62 8.11 3.73
C ARG A 59 9.08 6.96 4.59
N GLY A 60 10.18 6.31 4.21
CA GLY A 60 10.78 5.24 5.00
C GLY A 60 10.96 5.66 6.46
N ASN A 61 10.62 4.79 7.37
CA ASN A 61 10.68 5.06 8.80
C ASN A 61 12.12 4.97 9.31
N MET A 62 12.49 5.92 10.17
CA MET A 62 13.66 5.78 11.04
C MET A 62 13.51 4.62 12.05
N VAL A 63 12.37 3.87 12.00
CA VAL A 63 12.02 2.74 12.88
C VAL A 63 12.21 1.39 12.18
N ASP A 64 12.58 1.35 10.91
CA ASP A 64 12.86 0.10 10.16
C ASP A 64 14.07 -0.68 10.75
N ASP A 65 14.88 -0.01 11.57
CA ASP A 65 16.01 -0.63 12.27
C ASP A 65 15.64 -1.35 13.58
N VAL A 66 14.37 -1.32 13.99
CA VAL A 66 13.90 -1.95 15.23
C VAL A 66 12.93 -3.08 14.90
N SER A 67 13.45 -4.32 14.78
CA SER A 67 12.73 -5.62 14.83
C SER A 67 11.21 -5.57 14.56
N GLY A 68 10.81 -5.24 13.35
CA GLY A 68 9.40 -5.23 12.92
C GLY A 68 9.26 -5.77 11.50
N PRO A 69 8.04 -5.99 11.01
CA PRO A 69 7.78 -6.56 9.67
C PRO A 69 8.14 -5.62 8.51
N GLY A 70 9.01 -4.64 8.71
CA GLY A 70 9.40 -3.68 7.69
C GLY A 70 8.30 -2.69 7.31
N SER A 71 8.64 -1.69 6.50
CA SER A 71 7.69 -0.74 5.93
C SER A 71 7.94 -0.50 4.44
N THR A 72 6.89 -0.15 3.69
CA THR A 72 7.02 0.31 2.31
C THR A 72 6.78 1.81 2.26
N SER A 73 7.79 2.56 1.78
CA SER A 73 7.66 3.98 1.50
C SER A 73 6.98 4.20 0.14
N THR A 74 5.83 4.92 0.10
CA THR A 74 5.18 5.27 -1.16
C THR A 74 6.07 6.11 -2.06
N GLN A 75 6.92 6.97 -1.49
CA GLN A 75 7.86 7.80 -2.26
C GLN A 75 8.97 6.96 -2.90
N GLN A 76 9.54 5.99 -2.19
CA GLN A 76 10.55 5.08 -2.75
C GLN A 76 9.94 4.14 -3.79
N PHE A 77 8.74 3.63 -3.52
CA PHE A 77 7.99 2.79 -4.45
C PHE A 77 7.69 3.53 -5.76
N SER A 78 7.20 4.77 -5.67
CA SER A 78 6.97 5.65 -6.82
C SER A 78 8.24 5.88 -7.64
N SER A 79 9.38 6.14 -6.98
CA SER A 79 10.67 6.30 -7.66
C SER A 79 11.09 5.02 -8.40
N ALA A 80 10.94 3.85 -7.77
CA ALA A 80 11.24 2.56 -8.39
C ALA A 80 10.29 2.27 -9.56
N LEU A 81 9.00 2.56 -9.42
CA LEU A 81 8.02 2.40 -10.50
C LEU A 81 8.41 3.23 -11.73
N ARG A 82 8.78 4.50 -11.54
CA ARG A 82 9.22 5.38 -12.63
C ARG A 82 10.46 4.85 -13.35
N GLN A 83 11.42 4.33 -12.59
CA GLN A 83 12.62 3.71 -13.18
C GLN A 83 12.24 2.48 -14.04
N LEU A 84 11.35 1.62 -13.55
CA LEU A 84 10.88 0.45 -14.29
C LEU A 84 10.06 0.83 -15.53
N ILE A 85 9.30 1.92 -15.48
CA ILE A 85 8.57 2.43 -16.63
C ILE A 85 9.53 2.97 -17.69
N ALA A 86 10.61 3.65 -17.28
CA ALA A 86 11.62 4.21 -18.20
C ALA A 86 12.60 3.16 -18.75
N ASP A 87 12.70 1.98 -18.16
CA ASP A 87 13.63 0.92 -18.59
C ASP A 87 13.04 0.09 -19.74
N ASP A 88 13.55 0.25 -20.94
CA ASP A 88 13.10 -0.45 -22.16
C ASP A 88 13.27 -1.99 -22.08
N THR A 89 14.11 -2.50 -21.17
CA THR A 89 14.28 -3.94 -20.94
C THR A 89 13.13 -4.55 -20.14
N VAL A 90 12.35 -3.72 -19.42
CA VAL A 90 11.19 -4.11 -18.65
C VAL A 90 9.93 -3.99 -19.50
N GLY A 91 9.33 -5.11 -19.84
CA GLY A 91 8.08 -5.15 -20.62
C GLY A 91 6.81 -5.13 -19.77
N GLN A 92 6.88 -5.64 -18.54
CA GLN A 92 5.74 -5.75 -17.61
C GLN A 92 6.22 -5.57 -16.16
N ILE A 93 5.35 -5.06 -15.30
CA ILE A 93 5.62 -4.87 -13.88
C ILE A 93 4.64 -5.72 -13.07
N LEU A 94 5.17 -6.44 -12.08
CA LEU A 94 4.40 -7.22 -11.11
C LEU A 94 4.56 -6.61 -9.73
N ILE A 95 3.47 -6.18 -9.12
CA ILE A 95 3.45 -5.73 -7.72
C ILE A 95 3.11 -6.93 -6.85
N ASP A 96 4.06 -7.37 -6.03
CA ASP A 96 3.89 -8.45 -5.06
C ASP A 96 3.54 -7.84 -3.70
N ILE A 97 2.32 -8.13 -3.19
CA ILE A 97 1.75 -7.43 -2.03
C ILE A 97 1.58 -8.39 -0.86
N ASP A 98 2.17 -8.02 0.29
CA ASP A 98 1.89 -8.59 1.60
C ASP A 98 1.90 -7.47 2.65
N SER A 99 0.74 -6.79 2.80
CA SER A 99 0.65 -5.55 3.56
C SER A 99 -0.72 -5.34 4.20
N PRO A 100 -0.75 -4.97 5.49
CA PRO A 100 -1.99 -4.56 6.18
C PRO A 100 -2.47 -3.15 5.78
N GLY A 101 -1.73 -2.45 4.92
CA GLY A 101 -1.92 -1.03 4.66
C GLY A 101 -1.10 -0.14 5.59
N GLY A 102 -1.62 1.03 5.93
CA GLY A 102 -0.89 1.97 6.78
C GLY A 102 -1.41 3.40 6.69
N SER A 103 -0.48 4.36 6.61
CA SER A 103 -0.81 5.77 6.52
C SER A 103 -1.48 6.10 5.18
N VAL A 104 -2.44 7.04 5.21
CA VAL A 104 -3.12 7.53 3.99
C VAL A 104 -2.24 8.46 3.13
N TYR A 105 -1.17 9.01 3.72
CA TYR A 105 -0.31 10.00 3.05
C TYR A 105 0.50 9.38 1.91
N GLY A 106 0.43 9.99 0.73
CA GLY A 106 1.13 9.55 -0.47
C GLY A 106 0.51 8.35 -1.19
N VAL A 107 -0.60 7.80 -0.67
CA VAL A 107 -1.27 6.61 -1.25
C VAL A 107 -2.07 6.99 -2.48
N ALA A 108 -2.83 8.09 -2.43
CA ALA A 108 -3.63 8.55 -3.57
C ALA A 108 -2.73 8.88 -4.78
N GLU A 109 -1.63 9.57 -4.53
CA GLU A 109 -0.65 9.96 -5.54
C GLU A 109 0.00 8.73 -6.18
N LEU A 110 0.42 7.75 -5.36
CA LEU A 110 0.98 6.50 -5.87
C LEU A 110 -0.05 5.69 -6.68
N ALA A 111 -1.29 5.62 -6.21
CA ALA A 111 -2.38 4.95 -6.91
C ALA A 111 -2.66 5.57 -8.29
N ASP A 112 -2.66 6.90 -8.37
CA ASP A 112 -2.82 7.64 -9.63
C ASP A 112 -1.62 7.43 -10.57
N GLU A 113 -0.41 7.33 -10.03
CA GLU A 113 0.80 7.03 -10.80
C GLU A 113 0.76 5.62 -11.38
N ILE A 114 0.36 4.60 -10.60
CA ILE A 114 0.15 3.23 -11.09
C ILE A 114 -0.92 3.21 -12.19
N GLN A 115 -2.03 3.91 -11.97
CA GLN A 115 -3.10 4.04 -12.96
C GLN A 115 -2.57 4.63 -14.29
N SER A 116 -1.70 5.62 -14.21
CA SER A 116 -1.08 6.24 -15.40
C SER A 116 -0.04 5.32 -16.05
N ALA A 117 0.70 4.56 -15.25
CA ALA A 117 1.70 3.60 -15.71
C ALA A 117 1.09 2.47 -16.57
N ARG A 118 -0.17 2.08 -16.28
CA ARG A 118 -0.90 1.04 -17.05
C ARG A 118 -1.01 1.34 -18.55
N ALA A 119 -1.02 2.61 -18.94
CA ALA A 119 -1.07 3.00 -20.34
C ALA A 119 0.26 2.77 -21.08
N GLN A 120 1.36 2.67 -20.34
CA GLN A 120 2.71 2.51 -20.88
C GLN A 120 3.17 1.05 -20.85
N LYS A 121 3.00 0.39 -19.71
CA LYS A 121 3.38 -1.02 -19.50
C LYS A 121 2.28 -1.73 -18.68
N PRO A 122 1.98 -3.00 -18.94
CA PRO A 122 1.10 -3.78 -18.05
C PRO A 122 1.65 -3.78 -16.62
N VAL A 123 0.82 -3.37 -15.68
CA VAL A 123 1.10 -3.44 -14.24
C VAL A 123 0.11 -4.42 -13.62
N ILE A 124 0.59 -5.53 -13.11
CA ILE A 124 -0.24 -6.57 -12.50
C ILE A 124 0.08 -6.61 -11.01
N ALA A 125 -0.94 -6.76 -10.16
CA ALA A 125 -0.76 -6.89 -8.72
C ALA A 125 -1.21 -8.26 -8.24
N VAL A 126 -0.56 -8.78 -7.19
CA VAL A 126 -0.93 -10.01 -6.50
C VAL A 126 -0.93 -9.76 -5.01
N ALA A 127 -2.07 -9.96 -4.35
CA ALA A 127 -2.14 -10.13 -2.91
C ALA A 127 -1.62 -11.53 -2.58
N ASN A 128 -0.32 -11.61 -2.28
CA ASN A 128 0.39 -12.88 -2.03
C ASN A 128 0.41 -13.20 -0.54
N SER A 129 -0.63 -12.93 0.14
CA SER A 129 -1.11 -13.14 1.49
C SER A 129 -2.19 -12.10 1.78
N LEU A 130 -1.82 -10.85 2.04
CA LEU A 130 -2.72 -9.78 2.45
C LEU A 130 -2.50 -8.51 1.62
N ALA A 131 -3.59 -7.95 1.11
CA ALA A 131 -3.60 -6.59 0.59
C ALA A 131 -4.78 -5.82 1.20
N ALA A 132 -4.53 -5.15 2.33
CA ALA A 132 -5.58 -4.46 3.07
C ALA A 132 -5.38 -2.94 3.07
N SER A 133 -6.50 -2.18 3.17
CA SER A 133 -6.49 -0.72 3.34
C SER A 133 -5.66 -0.01 2.25
N ALA A 134 -4.65 0.79 2.62
CA ALA A 134 -3.76 1.46 1.67
C ALA A 134 -3.13 0.52 0.63
N ALA A 135 -2.81 -0.73 1.01
CA ALA A 135 -2.26 -1.72 0.09
C ALA A 135 -3.30 -2.20 -0.93
N TYR A 136 -4.56 -2.33 -0.53
CA TYR A 136 -5.64 -2.61 -1.47
C TYR A 136 -5.88 -1.44 -2.43
N TRP A 137 -5.83 -0.20 -1.93
CA TRP A 137 -5.93 1.00 -2.77
C TRP A 137 -4.85 1.02 -3.85
N ILE A 138 -3.62 0.71 -3.48
CA ILE A 138 -2.48 0.61 -4.42
C ILE A 138 -2.70 -0.55 -5.39
N GLY A 139 -3.01 -1.75 -4.89
CA GLY A 139 -3.19 -2.96 -5.71
C GLY A 139 -4.32 -2.85 -6.71
N CYS A 140 -5.49 -2.31 -6.32
CA CYS A 140 -6.64 -2.15 -7.22
C CYS A 140 -6.42 -1.11 -8.34
N SER A 141 -5.33 -0.33 -8.28
CA SER A 141 -4.93 0.60 -9.33
C SER A 141 -4.13 -0.06 -10.46
N ALA A 142 -3.73 -1.33 -10.31
CA ALA A 142 -3.07 -2.12 -11.34
C ALA A 142 -4.02 -2.46 -12.51
N SER A 143 -3.46 -2.95 -13.63
CA SER A 143 -4.24 -3.39 -14.81
C SER A 143 -5.07 -4.64 -14.50
N GLU A 144 -4.50 -5.55 -13.73
CA GLU A 144 -5.12 -6.77 -13.21
C GLU A 144 -4.68 -6.93 -11.76
N PHE A 145 -5.58 -7.42 -10.91
CA PHE A 145 -5.30 -7.67 -9.51
C PHE A 145 -5.74 -9.07 -9.11
N TYR A 146 -4.83 -9.87 -8.61
CA TYR A 146 -5.05 -11.24 -8.17
C TYR A 146 -4.88 -11.38 -6.66
N VAL A 147 -5.49 -12.42 -6.11
CA VAL A 147 -5.28 -12.84 -4.72
C VAL A 147 -4.91 -14.33 -4.72
N THR A 148 -4.01 -14.73 -3.82
CA THR A 148 -3.69 -16.16 -3.65
C THR A 148 -4.86 -16.91 -3.01
N PRO A 149 -4.98 -18.25 -3.18
CA PRO A 149 -6.12 -19.03 -2.65
C PRO A 149 -6.35 -18.87 -1.14
N GLY A 150 -5.30 -18.68 -0.36
CA GLY A 150 -5.38 -18.42 1.09
C GLY A 150 -5.26 -16.95 1.45
N GLY A 151 -5.23 -16.05 0.46
CA GLY A 151 -5.03 -14.62 0.68
C GLY A 151 -6.32 -13.86 0.96
N GLU A 152 -6.14 -12.64 1.44
CA GLU A 152 -7.22 -11.73 1.83
C GLU A 152 -6.99 -10.34 1.25
N VAL A 153 -8.10 -9.66 0.89
CA VAL A 153 -8.06 -8.27 0.38
C VAL A 153 -9.20 -7.44 0.97
N GLY A 154 -9.04 -6.13 0.98
CA GLY A 154 -10.13 -5.24 1.39
C GLY A 154 -9.71 -4.20 2.42
N SER A 155 -10.43 -4.15 3.56
CA SER A 155 -10.26 -3.08 4.54
C SER A 155 -10.42 -1.69 3.89
N ILE A 156 -11.44 -1.56 3.00
CA ILE A 156 -11.75 -0.30 2.32
C ILE A 156 -12.40 0.63 3.34
N GLY A 157 -11.58 1.36 4.06
CA GLY A 157 -11.99 2.23 5.14
C GLY A 157 -10.85 3.09 5.65
N VAL A 158 -11.20 4.14 6.38
CA VAL A 158 -10.26 5.07 7.03
C VAL A 158 -10.71 5.28 8.46
N TRP A 159 -9.77 5.35 9.37
CA TRP A 159 -10.06 5.63 10.76
C TRP A 159 -8.98 6.50 11.37
N GLN A 160 -9.37 7.25 12.39
CA GLN A 160 -8.50 8.04 13.25
C GLN A 160 -8.91 7.80 14.70
N ALA A 161 -7.95 7.74 15.62
CA ALA A 161 -8.23 7.57 17.04
C ALA A 161 -7.78 8.82 17.82
N HIS A 162 -8.62 9.27 18.72
CA HIS A 162 -8.26 10.15 19.83
C HIS A 162 -8.15 9.32 21.11
N GLN A 163 -7.13 9.58 21.91
CA GLN A 163 -6.95 8.96 23.23
C GLN A 163 -6.95 10.07 24.28
N ASP A 164 -7.79 9.94 25.29
CA ASP A 164 -7.86 10.87 26.41
C ASP A 164 -7.16 10.27 27.62
N TYR A 165 -6.08 10.89 28.04
CA TYR A 165 -5.30 10.52 29.23
C TYR A 165 -5.57 11.45 30.42
N SER A 166 -6.48 12.42 30.31
CA SER A 166 -6.69 13.45 31.34
C SER A 166 -6.99 12.83 32.71
N LYS A 167 -7.86 11.82 32.77
CA LYS A 167 -8.20 11.14 34.02
C LYS A 167 -7.01 10.37 34.62
N ALA A 168 -6.25 9.65 33.79
CA ALA A 168 -5.08 8.91 34.27
C ALA A 168 -3.99 9.84 34.83
N LEU A 169 -3.82 11.00 34.21
CA LEU A 169 -2.87 12.01 34.69
C LEU A 169 -3.36 12.68 35.98
N GLU A 170 -4.65 12.99 36.10
CA GLU A 170 -5.25 13.52 37.31
C GLU A 170 -5.06 12.55 38.49
N ASP A 171 -5.35 11.26 38.29
CA ASP A 171 -5.17 10.20 39.29
C ASP A 171 -3.71 10.03 39.71
N ALA A 172 -2.76 10.32 38.78
CA ALA A 172 -1.32 10.34 39.04
C ALA A 172 -0.82 11.66 39.66
N GLY A 173 -1.71 12.62 39.95
CA GLY A 173 -1.34 13.94 40.49
C GLY A 173 -0.64 14.86 39.50
N VAL A 174 -0.71 14.59 38.20
CA VAL A 174 -0.08 15.39 37.13
C VAL A 174 -1.12 16.31 36.50
N LYS A 175 -0.90 17.62 36.62
CA LYS A 175 -1.70 18.66 35.96
C LYS A 175 -0.98 19.18 34.71
N THR A 176 -1.53 18.90 33.53
CA THR A 176 -1.00 19.42 32.28
C THR A 176 -1.69 20.73 31.92
N THR A 177 -0.90 21.77 31.60
CA THR A 177 -1.41 23.05 31.11
C THR A 177 -0.82 23.29 29.71
N LEU A 178 -1.68 23.41 28.71
CA LEU A 178 -1.27 23.73 27.33
C LEU A 178 -1.29 25.24 27.12
N ILE A 179 -0.17 25.80 26.66
CA ILE A 179 -0.03 27.21 26.28
C ILE A 179 0.19 27.25 24.78
N SER A 180 -0.74 27.85 24.03
CA SER A 180 -0.69 27.82 22.57
C SER A 180 -1.12 29.15 21.95
N ALA A 181 -0.73 29.35 20.70
CA ALA A 181 -1.23 30.38 19.82
C ALA A 181 -1.86 29.74 18.58
N GLY A 182 -3.04 30.27 18.16
CA GLY A 182 -3.88 29.70 17.13
C GLY A 182 -5.05 28.90 17.73
N ARG A 183 -6.28 29.27 17.29
CA ARG A 183 -7.56 28.79 17.87
C ARG A 183 -7.62 27.26 18.02
N PHE A 184 -7.15 26.54 17.02
CA PHE A 184 -7.28 25.07 16.95
C PHE A 184 -5.96 24.33 17.16
N LYS A 185 -4.89 25.05 17.64
CA LYS A 185 -3.54 24.47 17.69
C LYS A 185 -3.42 23.27 18.61
N VAL A 186 -4.22 23.21 19.65
CA VAL A 186 -4.24 22.13 20.66
C VAL A 186 -5.52 21.30 20.59
N GLU A 187 -6.33 21.48 19.54
CA GLU A 187 -7.52 20.69 19.30
C GLU A 187 -7.18 19.20 19.21
N GLY A 188 -8.02 18.35 19.82
CA GLY A 188 -7.79 16.89 19.82
C GLY A 188 -6.50 16.46 20.56
N ASN A 189 -6.00 17.26 21.50
CA ASN A 189 -4.87 16.87 22.33
C ASN A 189 -5.25 15.74 23.31
N PRO A 190 -4.29 14.91 23.77
CA PRO A 190 -4.59 13.75 24.62
C PRO A 190 -4.76 14.08 26.10
N TYR A 191 -4.74 15.36 26.49
CA TYR A 191 -4.78 15.79 27.90
C TYR A 191 -6.13 16.35 28.31
N SER A 192 -7.12 16.27 27.42
CA SER A 192 -8.51 16.66 27.67
C SER A 192 -9.46 15.78 26.87
N PRO A 193 -10.73 15.64 27.34
CA PRO A 193 -11.76 15.00 26.53
C PRO A 193 -11.90 15.65 25.16
N LEU A 194 -12.24 14.84 24.15
CA LEU A 194 -12.50 15.33 22.80
C LEU A 194 -13.81 16.13 22.78
N ASP A 195 -13.73 17.39 22.40
CA ASP A 195 -14.92 18.20 22.22
C ASP A 195 -15.61 17.93 20.86
N ALA A 196 -16.86 18.42 20.72
CA ALA A 196 -17.69 18.15 19.55
C ALA A 196 -17.11 18.79 18.27
N ASP A 197 -16.50 19.97 18.38
CA ASP A 197 -15.91 20.68 17.23
C ASP A 197 -14.70 19.91 16.72
N ALA A 198 -13.81 19.49 17.62
CA ALA A 198 -12.64 18.66 17.32
C ALA A 198 -13.05 17.31 16.70
N GLN A 199 -14.07 16.65 17.28
CA GLN A 199 -14.59 15.41 16.73
C GLN A 199 -15.15 15.60 15.32
N SER A 200 -15.90 16.65 15.09
CA SER A 200 -16.47 16.96 13.78
C SER A 200 -15.38 17.22 12.73
N PHE A 201 -14.34 17.97 13.12
CA PHE A 201 -13.21 18.21 12.22
C PHE A 201 -12.44 16.92 11.90
N MET A 202 -12.15 16.11 12.91
CA MET A 202 -11.49 14.81 12.69
C MET A 202 -12.32 13.88 11.80
N GLN A 203 -13.65 13.86 11.98
CA GLN A 203 -14.57 13.08 11.14
C GLN A 203 -14.52 13.56 9.69
N SER A 204 -14.56 14.88 9.45
CA SER A 204 -14.48 15.43 8.09
C SER A 204 -13.19 15.00 7.36
N ARG A 205 -12.07 14.91 8.07
CA ARG A 205 -10.81 14.44 7.49
C ARG A 205 -10.85 12.94 7.12
N VAL A 206 -11.47 12.13 7.98
CA VAL A 206 -11.70 10.71 7.71
C VAL A 206 -12.61 10.53 6.49
N ASP A 207 -13.68 11.33 6.39
CA ASP A 207 -14.63 11.29 5.28
C ASP A 207 -13.98 11.70 3.95
N ASP A 208 -13.13 12.72 3.94
CA ASP A 208 -12.36 13.14 2.76
C ASP A 208 -11.48 12.00 2.22
N TYR A 209 -10.71 11.35 3.09
CA TYR A 209 -9.86 10.22 2.69
C TYR A 209 -10.69 9.01 2.27
N TYR A 210 -11.80 8.72 2.95
CA TYR A 210 -12.69 7.63 2.57
C TYR A 210 -13.34 7.88 1.20
N ALA A 211 -13.75 9.12 0.93
CA ALA A 211 -14.29 9.50 -0.39
C ALA A 211 -13.24 9.32 -1.50
N ALA A 212 -12.00 9.75 -1.27
CA ALA A 212 -10.90 9.56 -2.22
C ALA A 212 -10.62 8.06 -2.44
N PHE A 213 -10.55 7.26 -1.38
CA PHE A 213 -10.31 5.82 -1.45
C PHE A 213 -11.41 5.11 -2.24
N THR A 214 -12.68 5.30 -1.88
CA THR A 214 -13.82 4.64 -2.56
C THR A 214 -13.92 5.04 -4.03
N LYS A 215 -13.59 6.29 -4.38
CA LYS A 215 -13.52 6.76 -5.76
C LYS A 215 -12.40 6.07 -6.54
N ALA A 216 -11.23 5.91 -5.95
CA ALA A 216 -10.09 5.24 -6.58
C ALA A 216 -10.38 3.74 -6.80
N VAL A 217 -10.98 3.05 -5.82
CA VAL A 217 -11.41 1.66 -5.96
C VAL A 217 -12.45 1.51 -7.07
N ALA A 218 -13.47 2.36 -7.10
CA ALA A 218 -14.49 2.35 -8.15
C ALA A 218 -13.86 2.49 -9.55
N ARG A 219 -12.92 3.40 -9.70
CA ARG A 219 -12.16 3.61 -10.95
C ARG A 219 -11.28 2.40 -11.29
N GLY A 220 -10.53 1.90 -10.31
CA GLY A 220 -9.60 0.78 -10.50
C GLY A 220 -10.30 -0.54 -10.85
N ARG A 221 -11.45 -0.78 -10.23
CA ARG A 221 -12.25 -1.99 -10.45
C ARG A 221 -13.31 -1.85 -11.55
N GLY A 222 -13.51 -0.64 -12.09
CA GLY A 222 -14.51 -0.39 -13.15
C GLY A 222 -15.96 -0.60 -12.67
N VAL A 223 -16.26 -0.28 -11.42
CA VAL A 223 -17.58 -0.46 -10.79
C VAL A 223 -18.16 0.86 -10.30
N PRO A 224 -19.48 0.96 -10.12
CA PRO A 224 -20.09 2.13 -9.49
C PRO A 224 -19.59 2.33 -8.04
N ILE A 225 -19.47 3.58 -7.60
CA ILE A 225 -19.03 3.90 -6.23
C ILE A 225 -20.00 3.37 -5.15
N SER A 226 -21.28 3.23 -5.46
CA SER A 226 -22.28 2.60 -4.58
C SER A 226 -21.91 1.14 -4.29
N GLN A 227 -21.48 0.37 -5.30
CA GLN A 227 -21.02 -1.00 -5.11
C GLN A 227 -19.82 -1.09 -4.18
N VAL A 228 -18.92 -0.10 -4.20
CA VAL A 228 -17.78 -0.05 -3.28
C VAL A 228 -18.24 0.22 -1.85
N ARG A 229 -19.15 1.19 -1.66
CA ARG A 229 -19.60 1.64 -0.34
C ARG A 229 -20.58 0.68 0.34
N GLU A 230 -21.43 0.02 -0.43
CA GLU A 230 -22.49 -0.86 0.07
C GLU A 230 -22.07 -2.33 0.04
N GLY A 231 -21.06 -2.67 -0.77
CA GLY A 231 -20.43 -3.98 -0.89
C GLY A 231 -18.97 -3.96 -0.49
N MET A 232 -18.16 -4.84 -1.09
CA MET A 232 -16.71 -4.92 -0.94
C MET A 232 -16.22 -4.92 0.52
N GLY A 233 -16.99 -5.60 1.41
CA GLY A 233 -16.63 -5.83 2.80
C GLY A 233 -16.87 -4.65 3.75
N GLN A 234 -17.14 -3.43 3.25
CA GLN A 234 -17.44 -2.25 4.08
C GLN A 234 -16.44 -2.04 5.22
N GLY A 235 -15.14 -2.04 4.90
CA GLY A 235 -14.06 -1.93 5.89
C GLY A 235 -13.53 -3.26 6.42
N ARG A 236 -14.11 -4.41 6.04
CA ARG A 236 -13.55 -5.74 6.38
C ARG A 236 -12.57 -6.22 5.31
N VAL A 237 -11.71 -7.15 5.68
CA VAL A 237 -10.98 -7.99 4.73
C VAL A 237 -11.84 -9.18 4.34
N LEU A 238 -11.75 -9.59 3.08
CA LEU A 238 -12.47 -10.73 2.52
C LEU A 238 -11.47 -11.74 1.98
N GLY A 239 -11.73 -13.02 2.24
CA GLY A 239 -10.98 -14.11 1.61
C GLY A 239 -11.21 -14.18 0.10
N ALA A 240 -10.38 -14.94 -0.59
CA ALA A 240 -10.26 -14.96 -2.03
C ALA A 240 -11.58 -15.13 -2.78
N ASP A 241 -12.39 -16.13 -2.43
CA ASP A 241 -13.66 -16.42 -3.13
C ASP A 241 -14.68 -15.27 -2.95
N ALA A 242 -14.81 -14.73 -1.74
CA ALA A 242 -15.71 -13.63 -1.45
C ALA A 242 -15.25 -12.33 -2.15
N ALA A 243 -13.95 -12.10 -2.21
CA ALA A 243 -13.37 -10.96 -2.91
C ALA A 243 -13.60 -11.02 -4.41
N LEU A 244 -13.44 -12.20 -5.01
CA LEU A 244 -13.73 -12.44 -6.43
C LEU A 244 -15.22 -12.23 -6.74
N ALA A 245 -16.11 -12.77 -5.92
CA ALA A 245 -17.56 -12.63 -6.09
C ALA A 245 -18.03 -11.15 -6.01
N GLN A 246 -17.30 -10.31 -5.31
CA GLN A 246 -17.60 -8.87 -5.20
C GLN A 246 -16.78 -7.98 -6.18
N ASN A 247 -16.10 -8.58 -7.16
CA ASN A 247 -15.26 -7.87 -8.14
C ASN A 247 -14.10 -7.08 -7.50
N MET A 248 -13.64 -7.48 -6.32
CA MET A 248 -12.51 -6.85 -5.66
C MET A 248 -11.17 -7.24 -6.30
N VAL A 249 -11.13 -8.40 -6.95
CA VAL A 249 -9.98 -8.94 -7.69
C VAL A 249 -10.42 -9.49 -9.04
N ASP A 250 -9.49 -9.70 -9.96
CA ASP A 250 -9.74 -10.25 -11.30
C ASP A 250 -9.63 -11.77 -11.33
N GLY A 251 -9.08 -12.38 -10.28
CA GLY A 251 -8.96 -13.81 -10.17
C GLY A 251 -8.23 -14.27 -8.93
N ILE A 252 -8.30 -15.59 -8.70
CA ILE A 252 -7.56 -16.29 -7.66
C ILE A 252 -6.44 -17.05 -8.34
N ALA A 253 -5.19 -16.71 -7.99
CA ALA A 253 -4.02 -17.35 -8.58
C ALA A 253 -2.80 -17.19 -7.65
N THR A 254 -1.89 -18.17 -7.67
CA THR A 254 -0.59 -18.02 -6.98
C THR A 254 0.30 -17.03 -7.73
N LEU A 255 1.29 -16.48 -7.03
CA LEU A 255 2.29 -15.60 -7.63
C LEU A 255 2.96 -16.26 -8.85
N ASP A 256 3.32 -17.54 -8.74
CA ASP A 256 3.91 -18.32 -9.83
C ASP A 256 3.00 -18.45 -11.05
N ASP A 257 1.71 -18.64 -10.84
CA ASP A 257 0.74 -18.77 -11.95
C ASP A 257 0.54 -17.44 -12.67
N VAL A 258 0.54 -16.31 -11.92
CA VAL A 258 0.50 -14.97 -12.49
C VAL A 258 1.78 -14.71 -13.30
N ILE A 259 2.96 -15.03 -12.78
CA ILE A 259 4.23 -14.91 -13.52
C ILE A 259 4.20 -15.78 -14.82
N LYS A 260 3.70 -17.01 -14.75
CA LYS A 260 3.54 -17.86 -15.94
C LYS A 260 2.60 -17.24 -16.96
N LYS A 261 1.48 -16.64 -16.50
CA LYS A 261 0.53 -15.91 -17.36
C LYS A 261 1.22 -14.73 -18.04
N MET A 262 1.92 -13.90 -17.28
CA MET A 262 2.67 -12.74 -17.80
C MET A 262 3.69 -13.15 -18.87
N ARG A 263 4.46 -14.22 -18.63
CA ARG A 263 5.43 -14.75 -19.62
C ARG A 263 4.76 -15.23 -20.91
N ARG A 264 3.59 -15.86 -20.81
CA ARG A 264 2.81 -16.27 -22.01
C ARG A 264 2.37 -15.07 -22.82
N ASN A 265 1.86 -14.04 -22.16
CA ASN A 265 1.42 -12.81 -22.81
C ASN A 265 2.59 -12.08 -23.51
N ALA A 266 3.76 -12.00 -22.88
CA ALA A 266 4.95 -11.42 -23.50
C ALA A 266 5.36 -12.15 -24.78
N ARG A 267 5.35 -13.50 -24.78
CA ARG A 267 5.67 -14.31 -25.95
C ARG A 267 4.66 -14.15 -27.08
N GLN A 268 3.39 -13.89 -26.79
CA GLN A 268 2.36 -13.66 -27.80
C GLN A 268 2.53 -12.27 -28.46
N LEU A 269 2.90 -11.25 -27.67
CA LEU A 269 3.13 -9.90 -28.17
C LEU A 269 4.41 -9.80 -29.03
N SER A 270 5.40 -10.66 -28.80
CA SER A 270 6.65 -10.70 -29.57
C SER A 270 6.56 -11.45 -30.89
N LYS A 271 5.43 -12.10 -31.23
CA LYS A 271 5.25 -12.76 -32.53
C LYS A 271 5.05 -11.72 -33.64
N PRO A 272 5.75 -11.84 -34.79
CA PRO A 272 5.75 -10.82 -35.86
C PRO A 272 4.38 -10.45 -36.46
N GLY A 273 3.35 -11.24 -36.21
CA GLY A 273 1.97 -10.96 -36.66
C GLY A 273 1.14 -10.09 -35.70
N ALA A 274 1.47 -10.09 -34.41
CA ALA A 274 0.67 -9.41 -33.40
C ALA A 274 0.81 -7.88 -33.44
N THR A 275 2.01 -7.40 -33.81
CA THR A 275 2.31 -5.96 -33.96
C THR A 275 1.51 -5.31 -35.09
N ARG A 276 1.32 -6.02 -36.22
CA ARG A 276 0.54 -5.53 -37.36
C ARG A 276 -0.95 -5.45 -37.05
N LEU A 277 -1.49 -6.42 -36.29
CA LEU A 277 -2.89 -6.44 -35.88
C LEU A 277 -3.20 -5.33 -34.85
N ARG A 278 -2.26 -5.03 -33.96
CA ARG A 278 -2.39 -3.94 -32.98
C ARG A 278 -2.35 -2.57 -33.68
N GLN A 279 -1.41 -2.36 -34.58
CA GLN A 279 -1.33 -1.14 -35.41
C GLN A 279 -2.57 -0.93 -36.28
N ALA A 280 -3.13 -2.00 -36.86
CA ALA A 280 -4.37 -1.93 -37.62
C ALA A 280 -5.60 -1.62 -36.74
N ARG A 281 -5.65 -2.13 -35.50
CA ARG A 281 -6.72 -1.86 -34.55
C ARG A 281 -6.67 -0.43 -34.00
N ASP A 282 -5.45 0.04 -33.70
CA ASP A 282 -5.22 1.42 -33.23
C ASP A 282 -5.49 2.46 -34.34
N ALA A 283 -5.20 2.11 -35.60
CA ALA A 283 -5.56 2.93 -36.76
C ALA A 283 -7.09 2.96 -37.02
N LEU A 284 -7.81 1.86 -36.76
CA LEU A 284 -9.28 1.80 -36.89
C LEU A 284 -10.00 2.56 -35.78
N ALA A 285 -9.38 2.73 -34.60
CA ALA A 285 -9.95 3.46 -33.47
C ALA A 285 -9.78 4.99 -33.59
N LEU A 286 -9.05 5.43 -34.62
CA LEU A 286 -8.83 6.85 -34.94
C LEU A 286 -9.68 7.36 -36.12
N LEU A 287 -10.48 6.46 -36.70
CA LEU A 287 -11.50 6.76 -37.72
C LEU A 287 -12.89 6.76 -37.11
#